data_87c67935e0c8282a58197c7013b3b97c
#
_entry.id   87c67935e0c8282a58197c7013b3b97c
#
_cell.length_a   1.000
_cell.length_b   1.000
_cell.length_c   1.000
_cell.angle_alpha   90.00
_cell.angle_beta   90.00
_cell.angle_gamma   90.00
#
_symmetry.space_group_name_H-M   'P 1'
#
loop_
_entity.id
_entity.type
_entity.pdbx_description
1 polymer ?
#
loop_
_entity_poly.entity_id
_entity_poly.type
_entity_poly.pdbx_seq_one_letter_code
_entity_poly.pdbx_strand_id
1 'polypeptide(L)'
;MAAMQAAIADAGISAADIDYINLHGTGTRDNDISEARAINTLFGRQRPLMSSVKGAFGHSLAAAGAMEAVVSAISISNSLVPANVGCRCPDPDLKLVPVMQPSQGPIETVLSNSFGFGGNNAAIVLGACGKPKPDRTPADTQPMAILGSACVTGTGRTGWTMRAVAKGEACAGLLDLQEISANLSAG
;
A
#
# COMPACT_ATOMS: atom_id res chain seq x y z
N MET A 1 1.71 -4.59 15.19
CA MET A 1 0.75 -3.76 15.95
C MET A 1 1.38 -2.43 16.35
N ALA A 2 2.47 -2.40 17.10
CA ALA A 2 3.07 -1.15 17.59
C ALA A 2 3.34 -0.09 16.48
N ALA A 3 3.88 -0.50 15.32
CA ALA A 3 4.10 0.43 14.20
C ALA A 3 2.81 1.08 13.68
N MET A 4 1.74 0.30 13.52
CA MET A 4 0.43 0.83 13.11
C MET A 4 -0.13 1.81 14.14
N GLN A 5 -0.07 1.47 15.44
CA GLN A 5 -0.51 2.36 16.52
C GLN A 5 0.28 3.66 16.54
N ALA A 6 1.61 3.56 16.39
CA ALA A 6 2.48 4.73 16.35
C ALA A 6 2.14 5.64 15.15
N ALA A 7 1.93 5.06 13.96
CA ALA A 7 1.59 5.83 12.76
C ALA A 7 0.23 6.53 12.89
N ILE A 8 -0.79 5.86 13.45
CA ILE A 8 -2.12 6.44 13.70
C ILE A 8 -2.04 7.57 14.72
N ALA A 9 -1.33 7.34 15.83
CA ALA A 9 -1.11 8.38 16.85
C ALA A 9 -0.32 9.57 16.29
N ASP A 10 0.69 9.30 15.47
CA ASP A 10 1.51 10.31 14.80
C ASP A 10 0.70 11.17 13.83
N ALA A 11 -0.25 10.57 13.15
CA ALA A 11 -1.19 11.27 12.29
C ALA A 11 -2.27 12.06 13.05
N GLY A 12 -2.37 11.91 14.38
CA GLY A 12 -3.37 12.58 15.22
C GLY A 12 -4.81 12.15 14.94
N ILE A 13 -4.99 10.90 14.51
CA ILE A 13 -6.29 10.31 14.17
C ILE A 13 -6.57 9.07 15.01
N SER A 14 -7.75 8.50 14.86
CA SER A 14 -8.15 7.22 15.47
C SER A 14 -8.11 6.08 14.43
N ALA A 15 -8.14 4.83 14.89
CA ALA A 15 -8.23 3.68 13.99
C ALA A 15 -9.53 3.69 13.16
N ALA A 16 -10.59 4.31 13.66
CA ALA A 16 -11.87 4.42 12.94
C ALA A 16 -11.81 5.38 11.74
N ASP A 17 -10.79 6.23 11.66
CA ASP A 17 -10.59 7.19 10.56
C ASP A 17 -9.82 6.57 9.39
N ILE A 18 -9.39 5.31 9.48
CA ILE A 18 -8.71 4.60 8.39
C ILE A 18 -9.75 3.98 7.47
N ASP A 19 -9.74 4.35 6.20
CA ASP A 19 -10.64 3.80 5.17
C ASP A 19 -10.07 2.56 4.50
N TYR A 20 -8.74 2.52 4.32
CA TYR A 20 -8.05 1.43 3.63
C TYR A 20 -6.71 1.10 4.29
N ILE A 21 -6.41 -0.20 4.36
CA ILE A 21 -5.09 -0.72 4.75
C ILE A 21 -4.42 -1.34 3.53
N ASN A 22 -3.29 -0.75 3.11
CA ASN A 22 -2.38 -1.40 2.18
C ASN A 22 -1.50 -2.35 3.00
N LEU A 23 -1.79 -3.65 2.88
CA LEU A 23 -1.15 -4.70 3.66
C LEU A 23 0.30 -4.91 3.24
N HIS A 24 1.16 -5.23 4.19
CA HIS A 24 2.47 -5.82 3.86
C HIS A 24 2.29 -7.11 3.06
N GLY A 25 1.40 -8.00 3.48
CA GLY A 25 0.78 -9.07 2.70
C GLY A 25 1.70 -9.82 1.76
N THR A 26 2.73 -10.48 2.30
CA THR A 26 3.74 -11.21 1.49
C THR A 26 3.25 -12.56 0.97
N GLY A 27 2.10 -13.04 1.43
CA GLY A 27 1.61 -14.38 1.12
C GLY A 27 2.40 -15.48 1.82
N THR A 28 3.16 -15.15 2.86
CA THR A 28 3.87 -16.10 3.71
C THR A 28 3.11 -16.32 5.01
N ARG A 29 3.05 -17.57 5.45
CA ARG A 29 2.24 -17.97 6.61
C ARG A 29 2.50 -17.12 7.85
N ASP A 30 3.77 -16.92 8.20
CA ASP A 30 4.15 -16.23 9.43
C ASP A 30 3.80 -14.74 9.38
N ASN A 31 4.06 -14.08 8.24
CA ASN A 31 3.68 -12.70 8.04
C ASN A 31 2.15 -12.54 8.11
N ASP A 32 1.43 -13.34 7.33
CA ASP A 32 -0.02 -13.18 7.18
C ASP A 32 -0.75 -13.42 8.51
N ILE A 33 -0.31 -14.42 9.30
CA ILE A 33 -0.82 -14.64 10.66
C ILE A 33 -0.50 -13.45 11.58
N SER A 34 0.72 -12.96 11.54
CA SER A 34 1.17 -11.87 12.42
C SER A 34 0.47 -10.56 12.10
N GLU A 35 0.35 -10.21 10.82
CA GLU A 35 -0.34 -9.02 10.34
C GLU A 35 -1.83 -9.11 10.63
N ALA A 36 -2.46 -10.25 10.35
CA ALA A 36 -3.87 -10.48 10.63
C ALA A 36 -4.21 -10.34 12.11
N ARG A 37 -3.39 -10.91 13.00
CA ARG A 37 -3.56 -10.77 14.46
C ARG A 37 -3.45 -9.30 14.88
N ALA A 38 -2.49 -8.58 14.36
CA ALA A 38 -2.28 -7.17 14.68
C ALA A 38 -3.46 -6.31 14.22
N ILE A 39 -3.97 -6.52 13.00
CA ILE A 39 -5.14 -5.82 12.46
C ILE A 39 -6.40 -6.17 13.26
N ASN A 40 -6.64 -7.46 13.52
CA ASN A 40 -7.80 -7.90 14.31
C ASN A 40 -7.81 -7.28 15.71
N THR A 41 -6.64 -7.14 16.34
CA THR A 41 -6.51 -6.54 17.68
C THR A 41 -6.75 -5.03 17.62
N LEU A 42 -6.21 -4.34 16.61
CA LEU A 42 -6.27 -2.88 16.53
C LEU A 42 -7.64 -2.38 16.08
N PHE A 43 -8.26 -3.03 15.10
CA PHE A 43 -9.51 -2.57 14.47
C PHE A 43 -10.77 -3.30 14.95
N GLY A 44 -10.62 -4.43 15.62
CA GLY A 44 -11.76 -5.20 16.16
C GLY A 44 -12.75 -5.62 15.06
N ARG A 45 -14.03 -5.23 15.22
CA ARG A 45 -15.09 -5.54 14.25
C ARG A 45 -15.24 -4.50 13.14
N GLN A 46 -14.90 -3.26 13.40
CA GLN A 46 -14.93 -2.16 12.40
C GLN A 46 -13.60 -2.13 11.67
N ARG A 47 -13.53 -2.85 10.58
CA ARG A 47 -12.30 -2.99 9.80
C ARG A 47 -12.38 -2.17 8.53
N PRO A 48 -11.32 -1.42 8.20
CA PRO A 48 -11.20 -0.78 6.91
C PRO A 48 -11.12 -1.81 5.78
N LEU A 49 -11.34 -1.39 4.56
CA LEU A 49 -11.00 -2.19 3.39
C LEU A 49 -9.50 -2.50 3.40
N MET A 50 -9.10 -3.64 2.87
CA MET A 50 -7.68 -4.03 2.89
C MET A 50 -7.29 -4.87 1.68
N SER A 51 -6.09 -4.66 1.17
CA SER A 51 -5.49 -5.52 0.16
C SER A 51 -3.98 -5.37 0.13
N SER A 52 -3.28 -6.37 -0.41
CA SER A 52 -1.86 -6.26 -0.76
C SER A 52 -1.71 -6.15 -2.27
N VAL A 53 -0.86 -5.24 -2.69
CA VAL A 53 -0.51 -5.08 -4.11
C VAL A 53 0.67 -5.96 -4.55
N LYS A 54 1.28 -6.69 -3.62
CA LYS A 54 2.42 -7.57 -3.93
C LYS A 54 2.07 -8.70 -4.89
N GLY A 55 0.82 -9.16 -4.91
CA GLY A 55 0.35 -10.12 -5.91
C GLY A 55 0.42 -9.60 -7.35
N ALA A 56 0.33 -8.27 -7.54
CA ALA A 56 0.41 -7.62 -8.84
C ALA A 56 1.85 -7.26 -9.25
N PHE A 57 2.67 -6.77 -8.31
CA PHE A 57 4.00 -6.23 -8.57
C PHE A 57 5.15 -7.16 -8.17
N GLY A 58 4.89 -8.18 -7.38
CA GLY A 58 5.92 -8.93 -6.67
C GLY A 58 6.43 -8.19 -5.44
N HIS A 59 7.33 -8.81 -4.71
CA HIS A 59 7.98 -8.21 -3.53
C HIS A 59 9.26 -7.50 -3.96
N SER A 60 9.20 -6.19 -4.10
CA SER A 60 10.33 -5.34 -4.53
C SER A 60 11.32 -5.02 -3.40
N LEU A 61 11.34 -5.82 -2.32
CA LEU A 61 12.28 -5.71 -1.19
C LEU A 61 12.32 -4.27 -0.61
N ALA A 62 13.46 -3.61 -0.66
CA ALA A 62 13.65 -2.27 -0.12
C ALA A 62 12.73 -1.20 -0.76
N ALA A 63 12.29 -1.40 -2.01
CA ALA A 63 11.40 -0.48 -2.70
C ALA A 63 9.92 -0.73 -2.40
N ALA A 64 9.56 -1.83 -1.71
CA ALA A 64 8.17 -2.22 -1.50
C ALA A 64 7.34 -1.14 -0.82
N GLY A 65 7.82 -0.58 0.28
CA GLY A 65 7.11 0.47 1.02
C GLY A 65 6.89 1.74 0.20
N ALA A 66 7.86 2.12 -0.66
CA ALA A 66 7.70 3.27 -1.55
C ALA A 66 6.64 3.03 -2.63
N MET A 67 6.62 1.83 -3.24
CA MET A 67 5.60 1.44 -4.22
C MET A 67 4.21 1.40 -3.58
N GLU A 68 4.10 0.85 -2.39
CA GLU A 68 2.86 0.78 -1.60
C GLU A 68 2.34 2.17 -1.22
N ALA A 69 3.24 3.09 -0.86
CA ALA A 69 2.88 4.49 -0.61
C ALA A 69 2.32 5.18 -1.86
N VAL A 70 2.94 4.97 -3.02
CA VAL A 70 2.44 5.49 -4.30
C VAL A 70 1.06 4.93 -4.61
N VAL A 71 0.86 3.60 -4.47
CA VAL A 71 -0.46 2.98 -4.68
C VAL A 71 -1.49 3.56 -3.71
N SER A 72 -1.12 3.76 -2.45
CA SER A 72 -2.01 4.35 -1.45
C SER A 72 -2.42 5.78 -1.82
N ALA A 73 -1.48 6.62 -2.28
CA ALA A 73 -1.78 7.96 -2.76
C ALA A 73 -2.72 7.95 -3.98
N ILE A 74 -2.51 7.00 -4.90
CA ILE A 74 -3.37 6.81 -6.07
C ILE A 74 -4.76 6.31 -5.66
N SER A 75 -4.86 5.43 -4.66
CA SER A 75 -6.14 4.98 -4.09
C SER A 75 -6.96 6.15 -3.56
N ILE A 76 -6.34 7.07 -2.84
CA ILE A 76 -6.97 8.31 -2.37
C ILE A 76 -7.44 9.15 -3.55
N SER A 77 -6.55 9.44 -4.50
CA SER A 77 -6.83 10.34 -5.62
C SER A 77 -7.93 9.84 -6.56
N ASN A 78 -8.10 8.51 -6.67
CA ASN A 78 -9.08 7.89 -7.56
C ASN A 78 -10.26 7.27 -6.83
N SER A 79 -10.32 7.37 -5.50
CA SER A 79 -11.36 6.75 -4.68
C SER A 79 -11.50 5.25 -4.99
N LEU A 80 -10.38 4.54 -5.09
CA LEU A 80 -10.31 3.15 -5.53
C LEU A 80 -9.40 2.32 -4.63
N VAL A 81 -9.92 1.23 -4.06
CA VAL A 81 -9.12 0.20 -3.41
C VAL A 81 -8.78 -0.88 -4.43
N PRO A 82 -7.48 -1.17 -4.66
CA PRO A 82 -7.08 -2.23 -5.57
C PRO A 82 -7.42 -3.62 -5.01
N ALA A 83 -7.68 -4.57 -5.90
CA ALA A 83 -7.86 -5.97 -5.52
C ALA A 83 -6.58 -6.57 -4.94
N ASN A 84 -6.75 -7.55 -4.05
CA ASN A 84 -5.67 -8.41 -3.58
C ASN A 84 -5.38 -9.50 -4.62
N VAL A 85 -4.66 -9.11 -5.68
CA VAL A 85 -4.36 -9.98 -6.82
C VAL A 85 -3.68 -11.27 -6.36
N GLY A 86 -4.11 -12.40 -6.91
CA GLY A 86 -3.55 -13.73 -6.59
C GLY A 86 -4.23 -14.43 -5.41
N CYS A 87 -4.95 -13.73 -4.56
CA CYS A 87 -5.75 -14.34 -3.51
C CYS A 87 -7.04 -14.91 -4.12
N ARG A 88 -7.18 -16.23 -4.15
CA ARG A 88 -8.40 -16.92 -4.64
C ARG A 88 -9.28 -17.43 -3.51
N CYS A 89 -8.65 -17.78 -2.40
CA CYS A 89 -9.30 -18.35 -1.23
C CYS A 89 -8.64 -17.76 0.03
N PRO A 90 -9.23 -16.75 0.65
CA PRO A 90 -8.73 -16.23 1.93
C PRO A 90 -8.73 -17.32 2.99
N ASP A 91 -7.67 -17.39 3.78
CA ASP A 91 -7.56 -18.32 4.90
C ASP A 91 -8.56 -17.92 6.00
N PRO A 92 -9.54 -18.76 6.34
CA PRO A 92 -10.56 -18.46 7.34
C PRO A 92 -9.98 -18.27 8.75
N ASP A 93 -8.85 -18.89 9.04
CA ASP A 93 -8.20 -18.79 10.36
C ASP A 93 -7.63 -17.39 10.61
N LEU A 94 -7.33 -16.65 9.57
CA LEU A 94 -6.87 -15.25 9.68
C LEU A 94 -7.99 -14.31 10.12
N LYS A 95 -9.25 -14.69 9.90
CA LYS A 95 -10.45 -13.87 10.17
C LYS A 95 -10.38 -12.49 9.51
N LEU A 96 -9.71 -12.42 8.36
CA LEU A 96 -9.61 -11.25 7.49
C LEU A 96 -10.01 -11.66 6.07
N VAL A 97 -10.75 -10.78 5.41
CA VAL A 97 -11.09 -10.95 4.00
C VAL A 97 -10.57 -9.73 3.25
N PRO A 98 -9.54 -9.87 2.42
CA PRO A 98 -9.07 -8.78 1.60
C PRO A 98 -10.05 -8.48 0.48
N VAL A 99 -9.95 -7.29 -0.11
CA VAL A 99 -10.73 -6.89 -1.28
C VAL A 99 -10.35 -7.78 -2.46
N MET A 100 -11.27 -8.59 -2.94
CA MET A 100 -11.06 -9.58 -3.99
C MET A 100 -11.24 -9.01 -5.41
N GLN A 101 -11.99 -7.94 -5.54
CA GLN A 101 -12.20 -7.17 -6.77
C GLN A 101 -11.99 -5.70 -6.46
N PRO A 102 -11.50 -4.89 -7.40
CA PRO A 102 -11.34 -3.46 -7.15
C PRO A 102 -12.64 -2.84 -6.63
N SER A 103 -12.55 -2.06 -5.56
CA SER A 103 -13.71 -1.44 -4.91
C SER A 103 -13.63 0.07 -5.03
N GLN A 104 -14.67 0.69 -5.58
CA GLN A 104 -14.81 2.13 -5.64
C GLN A 104 -15.57 2.65 -4.42
N GLY A 105 -15.14 3.78 -3.90
CA GLY A 105 -15.75 4.46 -2.76
C GLY A 105 -14.83 5.54 -2.23
N PRO A 106 -15.32 6.47 -1.41
CA PRO A 106 -14.49 7.53 -0.85
C PRO A 106 -13.38 6.93 0.00
N ILE A 107 -12.15 7.23 -0.36
CA ILE A 107 -10.93 6.85 0.38
C ILE A 107 -10.19 8.14 0.69
N GLU A 108 -10.15 8.50 1.94
CA GLU A 108 -9.50 9.73 2.40
C GLU A 108 -8.25 9.47 3.23
N THR A 109 -8.19 8.29 3.90
CA THR A 109 -7.10 7.95 4.81
C THR A 109 -6.68 6.50 4.63
N VAL A 110 -5.40 6.30 4.32
CA VAL A 110 -4.81 4.97 4.08
C VAL A 110 -3.69 4.72 5.07
N LEU A 111 -3.70 3.53 5.67
CA LEU A 111 -2.59 2.99 6.46
C LEU A 111 -1.80 2.01 5.59
N SER A 112 -0.53 2.27 5.34
CA SER A 112 0.34 1.37 4.59
C SER A 112 1.37 0.72 5.52
N ASN A 113 1.43 -0.62 5.48
CA ASN A 113 2.26 -1.44 6.35
C ASN A 113 3.50 -1.95 5.63
N SER A 114 4.65 -1.89 6.31
CA SER A 114 5.91 -2.47 5.85
C SER A 114 6.56 -3.21 7.01
N PHE A 115 6.58 -4.55 6.94
CA PHE A 115 7.10 -5.39 8.00
C PHE A 115 8.34 -6.16 7.52
N GLY A 116 9.45 -5.98 8.23
CA GLY A 116 10.73 -6.59 7.90
C GLY A 116 11.14 -7.68 8.89
N PHE A 117 12.05 -8.53 8.45
CA PHE A 117 12.67 -9.53 9.30
C PHE A 117 13.36 -8.89 10.50
N GLY A 118 13.38 -9.60 11.62
CA GLY A 118 14.00 -9.12 12.85
C GLY A 118 13.18 -8.06 13.59
N GLY A 119 11.91 -7.83 13.20
CA GLY A 119 11.01 -6.89 13.88
C GLY A 119 11.17 -5.43 13.46
N ASN A 120 11.89 -5.16 12.38
CA ASN A 120 11.99 -3.82 11.77
C ASN A 120 10.69 -3.50 11.03
N ASN A 121 9.72 -2.97 11.76
CA ASN A 121 8.38 -2.71 11.26
C ASN A 121 8.14 -1.22 11.16
N ALA A 122 7.60 -0.79 10.03
CA ALA A 122 7.12 0.57 9.79
C ALA A 122 5.67 0.56 9.33
N ALA A 123 4.98 1.64 9.59
CA ALA A 123 3.68 1.93 8.98
C ALA A 123 3.60 3.44 8.73
N ILE A 124 2.92 3.83 7.68
CA ILE A 124 2.68 5.23 7.36
C ILE A 124 1.19 5.46 7.16
N VAL A 125 0.73 6.64 7.56
CA VAL A 125 -0.63 7.12 7.26
C VAL A 125 -0.53 8.17 6.16
N LEU A 126 -1.31 7.98 5.10
CA LEU A 126 -1.49 8.95 4.03
C LEU A 126 -2.93 9.46 4.09
N GLY A 127 -3.10 10.76 3.95
CA GLY A 127 -4.41 11.41 3.97
C GLY A 127 -4.66 12.25 2.73
N ALA A 128 -5.94 12.46 2.40
CA ALA A 128 -6.34 13.39 1.36
C ALA A 128 -5.86 14.82 1.68
N CYS A 129 -5.53 15.58 0.64
CA CYS A 129 -5.15 16.99 0.79
C CYS A 129 -6.28 17.80 1.44
N GLY A 130 -5.91 18.73 2.32
CA GLY A 130 -6.87 19.62 2.99
C GLY A 130 -7.38 19.13 4.35
N LYS A 131 -7.03 17.93 4.80
CA LYS A 131 -7.27 17.53 6.18
C LYS A 131 -6.37 18.32 7.14
N PRO A 132 -6.86 18.69 8.32
CA PRO A 132 -6.03 19.37 9.33
C PRO A 132 -4.82 18.50 9.67
N LYS A 133 -3.64 19.10 9.63
CA LYS A 133 -2.45 18.43 10.19
C LYS A 133 -2.50 18.53 11.71
N PRO A 134 -2.07 17.49 12.44
CA PRO A 134 -1.85 17.64 13.88
C PRO A 134 -0.86 18.80 14.11
N ASP A 135 -1.12 19.60 15.15
CA ASP A 135 -0.24 20.70 15.56
C ASP A 135 1.07 20.09 16.10
N ARG A 136 2.03 19.92 15.21
CA ARG A 136 3.37 19.41 15.54
C ARG A 136 4.40 20.45 15.17
N THR A 137 5.34 20.68 16.06
CA THR A 137 6.57 21.37 15.71
C THR A 137 7.28 20.50 14.66
N PRO A 138 7.45 20.97 13.41
CA PRO A 138 8.15 20.20 12.40
C PRO A 138 9.56 19.88 12.90
N ALA A 139 9.99 18.63 12.78
CA ALA A 139 11.42 18.36 12.80
C ALA A 139 12.05 19.26 11.73
N ASP A 140 13.25 19.77 11.99
CA ASP A 140 13.99 20.64 11.06
C ASP A 140 14.39 19.84 9.81
N THR A 141 13.39 19.58 8.95
CA THR A 141 13.53 18.81 7.71
C THR A 141 13.35 19.74 6.54
N GLN A 142 14.33 19.78 5.66
CA GLN A 142 14.20 20.46 4.38
C GLN A 142 13.01 19.88 3.61
N PRO A 143 12.13 20.73 3.08
CA PRO A 143 11.00 20.23 2.29
C PRO A 143 11.50 19.53 1.03
N MET A 144 11.03 18.30 0.81
CA MET A 144 11.26 17.57 -0.44
C MET A 144 10.07 17.74 -1.38
N ALA A 145 10.34 18.04 -2.64
CA ALA A 145 9.35 18.05 -3.70
C ALA A 145 9.59 16.87 -4.65
N ILE A 146 8.55 16.11 -4.97
CA ILE A 146 8.59 15.10 -6.03
C ILE A 146 8.30 15.83 -7.35
N LEU A 147 9.34 15.99 -8.18
CA LEU A 147 9.24 16.70 -9.47
C LEU A 147 8.74 15.80 -10.61
N GLY A 148 8.79 14.49 -10.43
CA GLY A 148 8.30 13.53 -11.40
C GLY A 148 8.35 12.12 -10.86
N SER A 149 7.59 11.23 -11.48
CA SER A 149 7.60 9.80 -11.17
C SER A 149 7.40 8.97 -12.43
N ALA A 150 8.06 7.83 -12.50
CA ALA A 150 7.88 6.87 -13.59
C ALA A 150 7.92 5.44 -13.04
N CYS A 151 7.20 4.55 -13.70
CA CYS A 151 7.18 3.14 -13.37
C CYS A 151 7.23 2.32 -14.66
N VAL A 152 8.05 1.27 -14.66
CA VAL A 152 8.12 0.26 -15.72
C VAL A 152 7.95 -1.10 -15.10
N THR A 153 7.00 -1.89 -15.59
CA THR A 153 6.72 -3.25 -15.13
C THR A 153 6.57 -4.20 -16.32
N GLY A 154 6.36 -5.47 -16.06
CA GLY A 154 6.07 -6.46 -17.12
C GLY A 154 4.82 -6.16 -17.96
N THR A 155 3.95 -5.25 -17.52
CA THR A 155 2.81 -4.76 -18.33
C THR A 155 3.10 -3.47 -19.08
N GLY A 156 4.30 -2.89 -18.94
CA GLY A 156 4.73 -1.66 -19.61
C GLY A 156 4.94 -0.48 -18.67
N ARG A 157 4.75 0.74 -19.21
CA ARG A 157 5.00 2.00 -18.50
C ARG A 157 3.86 2.36 -17.53
N THR A 158 4.06 3.42 -16.74
CA THR A 158 3.16 3.88 -15.66
C THR A 158 1.66 3.77 -15.99
N GLY A 159 1.22 4.29 -17.13
CA GLY A 159 -0.21 4.28 -17.48
C GLY A 159 -0.78 2.88 -17.73
N TRP A 160 0.02 1.95 -18.24
CA TRP A 160 -0.38 0.54 -18.44
C TRP A 160 -0.40 -0.21 -17.11
N THR A 161 0.66 -0.01 -16.31
CA THR A 161 0.77 -0.58 -14.96
C THR A 161 -0.42 -0.16 -14.10
N MET A 162 -0.76 1.11 -14.11
CA MET A 162 -1.90 1.62 -13.32
C MET A 162 -3.25 1.05 -13.79
N ARG A 163 -3.43 0.86 -15.11
CA ARG A 163 -4.64 0.19 -15.63
C ARG A 163 -4.72 -1.26 -15.23
N ALA A 164 -3.61 -1.98 -15.25
CA ALA A 164 -3.55 -3.38 -14.82
C ALA A 164 -3.92 -3.50 -13.33
N VAL A 165 -3.34 -2.66 -12.47
CA VAL A 165 -3.66 -2.64 -11.03
C VAL A 165 -5.13 -2.31 -10.80
N ALA A 166 -5.68 -1.30 -11.47
CA ALA A 166 -7.08 -0.92 -11.35
C ALA A 166 -8.04 -2.04 -11.76
N LYS A 167 -7.62 -2.92 -12.69
CA LYS A 167 -8.39 -4.09 -13.11
C LYS A 167 -8.14 -5.35 -12.26
N GLY A 168 -7.21 -5.29 -11.30
CA GLY A 168 -6.79 -6.45 -10.52
C GLY A 168 -5.94 -7.45 -11.30
N GLU A 169 -5.24 -7.00 -12.34
CA GLU A 169 -4.35 -7.81 -13.17
C GLU A 169 -2.92 -7.79 -12.61
N ALA A 170 -2.20 -8.89 -12.77
CA ALA A 170 -0.79 -8.96 -12.38
C ALA A 170 0.07 -8.10 -13.30
N CYS A 171 1.02 -7.37 -12.70
CA CYS A 171 2.00 -6.53 -13.41
C CYS A 171 3.36 -7.23 -13.60
N ALA A 172 3.47 -8.49 -13.14
CA ALA A 172 4.69 -9.28 -13.29
C ALA A 172 4.83 -9.79 -14.72
N GLY A 173 6.06 -9.78 -15.22
CA GLY A 173 6.41 -10.28 -16.54
C GLY A 173 7.91 -10.07 -16.82
N LEU A 174 8.36 -10.59 -17.93
CA LEU A 174 9.73 -10.36 -18.38
C LEU A 174 9.87 -8.90 -18.85
N LEU A 175 10.89 -8.23 -18.34
CA LEU A 175 11.27 -6.88 -18.78
C LEU A 175 12.37 -7.00 -19.84
N ASP A 176 12.18 -6.32 -20.96
CA ASP A 176 13.25 -6.14 -21.93
C ASP A 176 14.21 -5.03 -21.46
N LEU A 177 15.41 -5.43 -21.08
CA LEU A 177 16.44 -4.50 -20.58
C LEU A 177 16.87 -3.50 -21.67
N GLN A 178 16.77 -3.85 -22.96
CA GLN A 178 17.07 -2.92 -24.05
C GLN A 178 16.00 -1.84 -24.15
N GLU A 179 14.73 -2.20 -23.99
CA GLU A 179 13.64 -1.24 -23.96
C GLU A 179 13.74 -0.28 -22.76
N ILE A 180 14.12 -0.80 -21.58
CA ILE A 180 14.35 0.02 -20.39
C ILE A 180 15.51 1.00 -20.64
N SER A 181 16.63 0.52 -21.15
CA SER A 181 17.83 1.34 -21.43
C SER A 181 17.54 2.45 -22.42
N ALA A 182 16.85 2.16 -23.52
CA ALA A 182 16.45 3.15 -24.51
C ALA A 182 15.56 4.26 -23.93
N ASN A 183 14.73 3.93 -22.94
CA ASN A 183 13.83 4.88 -22.31
C ASN A 183 14.49 5.74 -21.22
N LEU A 184 15.56 5.26 -20.59
CA LEU A 184 16.34 6.05 -19.62
C LEU A 184 17.28 7.05 -20.29
N SER A 185 17.70 6.78 -21.53
CA SER A 185 18.58 7.68 -22.31
C SER A 185 17.83 8.78 -23.05
N ALA A 186 16.50 8.74 -23.09
CA ALA A 186 15.64 9.71 -23.79
C ALA A 186 15.02 10.78 -22.88
N GLY A 187 15.35 10.81 -21.61
CA GLY A 187 14.94 11.78 -20.59
C GLY A 187 16.13 12.53 -20.07
#